data_5a09f2669e878cf6d1f7bf9fbc739542
#
_entry.id   5a09f2669e878cf6d1f7bf9fbc739542
#
_cell.length_a   1.000
_cell.length_b   1.000
_cell.length_c   1.000
_cell.angle_alpha   90.00
_cell.angle_beta   90.00
_cell.angle_gamma   90.00
#
_symmetry.space_group_name_H-M   'P 1'
#
loop_
_entity.id
_entity.type
_entity.pdbx_description
1 polymer ?
#
loop_
_entity_poly.entity_id
_entity_poly.type
_entity_poly.pdbx_seq_one_letter_code
_entity_poly.pdbx_strand_id
1 'polypeptide(L)'
;ILETARRLFAEHGIDAVTTNRIAEVAGISPGNLYYWFASKEEVVRALFEDWSLQMRIPSDETDNPEDALRMIWTRAARTRQPDPRYAFFLRDLFPLLHADPLLAEAYRRGYTSRRDEFVRVIDELIDAGLLHRPEPPTTVGELVGLLWLVSETAQPFADVVGDATVDPRRYGRALMQPLLTDAGRRALDLPVPHSRQEELA
;
A
#
# COMPACT_ATOMS: atom_id res chain seq x y z
N ILE A 1 -18.41 15.46 8.52
CA ILE A 1 -17.12 15.91 9.08
C ILE A 1 -15.98 15.23 8.34
N LEU A 2 -15.85 13.92 8.37
CA LEU A 2 -14.73 13.18 7.79
C LEU A 2 -14.57 13.43 6.27
N GLU A 3 -15.66 13.43 5.49
CA GLU A 3 -15.60 13.74 4.06
C GLU A 3 -15.05 15.14 3.79
N THR A 4 -15.51 16.13 4.57
CA THR A 4 -15.02 17.52 4.48
C THR A 4 -13.54 17.62 4.86
N ALA A 5 -13.15 16.97 5.97
CA ALA A 5 -11.76 16.96 6.43
C ALA A 5 -10.84 16.30 5.39
N ARG A 6 -11.23 15.14 4.85
CA ARG A 6 -10.49 14.42 3.82
C ARG A 6 -10.23 15.29 2.59
N ARG A 7 -11.27 15.96 2.08
CA ARG A 7 -11.15 16.88 0.95
C ARG A 7 -10.21 18.03 1.25
N LEU A 8 -10.37 18.70 2.40
CA LEU A 8 -9.52 19.82 2.79
C LEU A 8 -8.05 19.38 2.97
N PHE A 9 -7.80 18.22 3.58
CA PHE A 9 -6.45 17.68 3.73
C PHE A 9 -5.81 17.31 2.40
N ALA A 10 -6.59 16.78 1.46
CA ALA A 10 -6.10 16.49 0.11
C ALA A 10 -5.71 17.77 -0.66
N GLU A 11 -6.51 18.84 -0.53
CA GLU A 11 -6.30 20.10 -1.23
C GLU A 11 -5.18 20.96 -0.60
N HIS A 12 -5.07 21.00 0.73
CA HIS A 12 -4.25 21.96 1.45
C HIS A 12 -3.16 21.34 2.34
N GLY A 13 -3.17 20.03 2.54
CA GLY A 13 -2.34 19.34 3.53
C GLY A 13 -2.92 19.40 4.95
N ILE A 14 -2.50 18.47 5.80
CA ILE A 14 -3.03 18.36 7.16
C ILE A 14 -2.68 19.58 8.01
N ASP A 15 -1.45 20.07 7.90
CA ASP A 15 -0.95 21.14 8.77
C ASP A 15 -1.68 22.47 8.55
N ALA A 16 -2.04 22.78 7.33
CA ALA A 16 -2.71 24.04 6.97
C ALA A 16 -4.21 24.06 7.34
N VAL A 17 -4.82 22.91 7.67
CA VAL A 17 -6.24 22.81 7.97
C VAL A 17 -6.49 22.76 9.47
N THR A 18 -7.38 23.63 9.96
CA THR A 18 -7.83 23.67 11.37
C THR A 18 -9.19 23.01 11.54
N THR A 19 -9.50 22.57 12.76
CA THR A 19 -10.83 22.02 13.11
C THR A 19 -11.93 23.07 12.87
N ASN A 20 -11.68 24.34 13.13
CA ASN A 20 -12.63 25.43 12.83
C ASN A 20 -12.93 25.53 11.33
N ARG A 21 -11.89 25.38 10.48
CA ARG A 21 -12.08 25.39 9.02
C ARG A 21 -12.89 24.17 8.55
N ILE A 22 -12.67 23.02 9.16
CA ILE A 22 -13.46 21.82 8.87
C ILE A 22 -14.93 22.05 9.27
N ALA A 23 -15.20 22.59 10.46
CA ALA A 23 -16.55 22.89 10.93
C ALA A 23 -17.26 23.88 10.02
N GLU A 24 -16.60 25.01 9.68
CA GLU A 24 -17.13 26.02 8.78
C GLU A 24 -17.56 25.44 7.43
N VAL A 25 -16.67 24.69 6.77
CA VAL A 25 -16.92 24.09 5.44
C VAL A 25 -17.95 22.95 5.50
N ALA A 26 -18.01 22.23 6.63
CA ALA A 26 -19.03 21.21 6.88
C ALA A 26 -20.41 21.80 7.25
N GLY A 27 -20.54 23.11 7.44
CA GLY A 27 -21.78 23.77 7.80
C GLY A 27 -22.25 23.46 9.22
N ILE A 28 -21.33 23.16 10.15
CA ILE A 28 -21.63 22.86 11.54
C ILE A 28 -20.93 23.84 12.50
N SER A 29 -21.41 23.94 13.74
CA SER A 29 -20.67 24.72 14.73
C SER A 29 -19.39 24.03 15.20
N PRO A 30 -18.35 24.77 15.60
CA PRO A 30 -17.16 24.17 16.21
C PRO A 30 -17.48 23.26 17.40
N GLY A 31 -18.44 23.65 18.25
CA GLY A 31 -18.87 22.81 19.37
C GLY A 31 -19.46 21.47 18.92
N ASN A 32 -20.18 21.44 17.81
CA ASN A 32 -20.69 20.19 17.24
C ASN A 32 -19.53 19.31 16.72
N LEU A 33 -18.51 19.90 16.08
CA LEU A 33 -17.31 19.16 15.67
C LEU A 33 -16.61 18.55 16.88
N TYR A 34 -16.37 19.35 17.94
CA TYR A 34 -15.70 18.91 19.16
C TYR A 34 -16.49 17.87 19.97
N TYR A 35 -17.79 17.76 19.74
CA TYR A 35 -18.60 16.66 20.30
C TYR A 35 -18.20 15.30 19.71
N TRP A 36 -17.82 15.27 18.43
CA TRP A 36 -17.45 14.04 17.73
C TRP A 36 -15.94 13.76 17.74
N PHE A 37 -15.11 14.79 17.70
CA PHE A 37 -13.66 14.72 17.61
C PHE A 37 -13.04 15.77 18.51
N ALA A 38 -12.41 15.34 19.60
CA ALA A 38 -11.81 16.26 20.56
C ALA A 38 -10.62 17.05 20.01
N SER A 39 -10.01 16.59 18.91
CA SER A 39 -8.88 17.26 18.28
C SER A 39 -8.78 16.96 16.79
N LYS A 40 -7.86 17.66 16.08
CA LYS A 40 -7.55 17.39 14.68
C LYS A 40 -6.92 15.99 14.50
N GLU A 41 -6.11 15.58 15.46
CA GLU A 41 -5.46 14.26 15.48
C GLU A 41 -6.49 13.13 15.51
N GLU A 42 -7.62 13.30 16.23
CA GLU A 42 -8.71 12.33 16.21
C GLU A 42 -9.38 12.22 14.83
N VAL A 43 -9.57 13.35 14.15
CA VAL A 43 -10.08 13.36 12.77
C VAL A 43 -9.10 12.62 11.84
N VAL A 44 -7.79 12.87 11.99
CA VAL A 44 -6.74 12.20 11.21
C VAL A 44 -6.73 10.69 11.48
N ARG A 45 -6.84 10.26 12.75
CA ARG A 45 -6.91 8.84 13.12
C ARG A 45 -8.13 8.15 12.51
N ALA A 46 -9.31 8.79 12.57
CA ALA A 46 -10.52 8.24 11.97
C ALA A 46 -10.41 8.09 10.43
N LEU A 47 -9.79 9.06 9.76
CA LEU A 47 -9.50 8.96 8.32
C LEU A 47 -8.45 7.90 8.01
N PHE A 48 -7.48 7.69 8.90
CA PHE A 48 -6.49 6.63 8.76
C PHE A 48 -7.13 5.24 8.87
N GLU A 49 -8.07 5.04 9.79
CA GLU A 49 -8.81 3.78 9.91
C GLU A 49 -9.57 3.47 8.62
N ASP A 50 -10.30 4.44 8.07
CA ASP A 50 -11.03 4.29 6.80
C ASP A 50 -10.08 3.99 5.63
N TRP A 51 -8.96 4.71 5.53
CA TRP A 51 -7.93 4.44 4.53
C TRP A 51 -7.31 3.04 4.69
N SER A 52 -7.01 2.63 5.93
CA SER A 52 -6.39 1.34 6.21
C SER A 52 -7.27 0.16 5.85
N LEU A 53 -8.60 0.28 6.01
CA LEU A 53 -9.56 -0.73 5.56
C LEU A 53 -9.54 -0.91 4.04
N GLN A 54 -9.34 0.17 3.29
CA GLN A 54 -9.23 0.10 1.82
C GLN A 54 -7.93 -0.55 1.34
N MET A 55 -6.90 -0.58 2.21
CA MET A 55 -5.59 -1.19 1.92
C MET A 55 -5.52 -2.69 2.23
N ARG A 56 -6.58 -3.28 2.79
CA ARG A 56 -6.62 -4.73 3.05
C ARG A 56 -6.50 -5.51 1.74
N ILE A 57 -5.73 -6.58 1.78
CA ILE A 57 -5.70 -7.57 0.71
C ILE A 57 -6.86 -8.51 1.02
N PRO A 58 -7.84 -8.67 0.13
CA PRO A 58 -8.87 -9.69 0.32
C PRO A 58 -8.22 -11.05 0.00
N SER A 59 -7.50 -11.61 0.98
CA SER A 59 -6.93 -12.95 0.89
C SER A 59 -8.02 -14.02 0.83
N ASP A 60 -9.21 -13.71 1.32
CA ASP A 60 -10.35 -14.62 1.40
C ASP A 60 -11.21 -14.63 0.11
N GLU A 61 -10.85 -13.86 -0.92
CA GLU A 61 -11.64 -13.72 -2.15
C GLU A 61 -11.37 -14.83 -3.18
N THR A 62 -10.32 -15.65 -3.00
CA THR A 62 -10.02 -16.73 -3.95
C THR A 62 -9.24 -17.86 -3.31
N ASP A 63 -9.74 -19.11 -3.52
CA ASP A 63 -9.05 -20.33 -3.18
C ASP A 63 -8.08 -20.79 -4.30
N ASN A 64 -8.02 -20.04 -5.42
CA ASN A 64 -7.17 -20.37 -6.56
C ASN A 64 -5.85 -19.59 -6.51
N PRO A 65 -4.69 -20.24 -6.37
CA PRO A 65 -3.38 -19.59 -6.34
C PRO A 65 -3.08 -18.73 -7.59
N GLU A 66 -3.53 -19.12 -8.78
CA GLU A 66 -3.32 -18.32 -10.00
C GLU A 66 -4.08 -17.00 -9.92
N ASP A 67 -5.31 -17.01 -9.41
CA ASP A 67 -6.10 -15.79 -9.25
C ASP A 67 -5.52 -14.90 -8.16
N ALA A 68 -5.00 -15.48 -7.07
CA ALA A 68 -4.24 -14.75 -6.06
C ALA A 68 -2.99 -14.09 -6.67
N LEU A 69 -2.23 -14.81 -7.50
CA LEU A 69 -1.08 -14.25 -8.22
C LEU A 69 -1.50 -13.12 -9.17
N ARG A 70 -2.56 -13.31 -9.97
CA ARG A 70 -3.10 -12.25 -10.86
C ARG A 70 -3.54 -11.03 -10.08
N MET A 71 -4.19 -11.24 -8.93
CA MET A 71 -4.62 -10.16 -8.06
C MET A 71 -3.43 -9.37 -7.51
N ILE A 72 -2.41 -10.06 -6.96
CA ILE A 72 -1.18 -9.41 -6.45
C ILE A 72 -0.45 -8.69 -7.59
N TRP A 73 -0.25 -9.34 -8.72
CA TRP A 73 0.40 -8.76 -9.89
C TRP A 73 -0.35 -7.54 -10.44
N THR A 74 -1.67 -7.64 -10.50
CA THR A 74 -2.53 -6.54 -10.94
C THR A 74 -2.58 -5.43 -9.89
N ARG A 75 -2.51 -5.75 -8.60
CA ARG A 75 -2.39 -4.75 -7.52
C ARG A 75 -1.01 -4.14 -7.45
N ALA A 76 0.06 -4.92 -7.66
CA ALA A 76 1.38 -4.38 -7.91
C ALA A 76 1.42 -3.55 -9.22
N ALA A 77 0.51 -3.84 -10.16
CA ALA A 77 0.29 -3.08 -11.40
C ALA A 77 -0.75 -1.97 -11.27
N ARG A 78 -1.74 -2.24 -10.44
CA ARG A 78 -2.72 -1.30 -9.97
C ARG A 78 -2.36 -1.02 -8.51
N THR A 79 -1.21 -0.49 -8.16
CA THR A 79 -1.33 0.34 -6.96
C THR A 79 -2.60 1.11 -7.26
N ARG A 80 -3.67 0.73 -6.63
CA ARG A 80 -4.81 1.58 -6.52
C ARG A 80 -4.16 2.91 -6.30
N GLN A 81 -4.19 3.81 -7.30
CA GLN A 81 -3.85 5.18 -6.96
C GLN A 81 -4.61 5.37 -5.68
N PRO A 82 -3.91 5.51 -4.53
CA PRO A 82 -4.63 5.61 -3.28
C PRO A 82 -5.62 6.67 -3.58
N ASP A 83 -6.89 6.42 -3.32
CA ASP A 83 -7.94 7.37 -3.63
C ASP A 83 -7.30 8.76 -3.50
N PRO A 84 -7.22 9.57 -4.56
CA PRO A 84 -6.44 10.82 -4.52
C PRO A 84 -6.78 11.66 -3.30
N ARG A 85 -7.97 11.41 -2.73
CA ARG A 85 -8.45 11.98 -1.50
C ARG A 85 -7.67 11.54 -0.24
N TYR A 86 -6.83 10.51 -0.33
CA TYR A 86 -5.94 10.05 0.75
C TYR A 86 -4.44 10.21 0.42
N ALA A 87 -4.11 10.89 -0.68
CA ALA A 87 -2.73 11.12 -1.11
C ALA A 87 -1.88 11.82 -0.02
N PHE A 88 -2.52 12.62 0.84
CA PHE A 88 -1.87 13.27 1.97
C PHE A 88 -1.28 12.26 2.98
N PHE A 89 -1.89 11.07 3.16
CA PHE A 89 -1.30 10.05 4.03
C PHE A 89 0.00 9.51 3.48
N LEU A 90 0.10 9.28 2.17
CA LEU A 90 1.37 8.82 1.59
C LEU A 90 2.46 9.88 1.71
N ARG A 91 2.11 11.15 1.48
CA ARG A 91 3.07 12.25 1.56
C ARG A 91 3.55 12.51 2.98
N ASP A 92 2.62 12.52 3.94
CA ASP A 92 2.88 13.00 5.30
C ASP A 92 2.91 11.85 6.33
N LEU A 93 2.90 10.57 5.90
CA LEU A 93 2.76 9.40 6.77
C LEU A 93 3.76 9.39 7.92
N PHE A 94 5.06 9.42 7.61
CA PHE A 94 6.08 9.30 8.66
C PHE A 94 6.10 10.47 9.64
N PRO A 95 6.01 11.75 9.23
CA PRO A 95 5.78 12.86 10.13
C PRO A 95 4.57 12.68 11.04
N LEU A 96 3.43 12.23 10.50
CA LEU A 96 2.23 11.98 11.29
C LEU A 96 2.42 10.86 12.31
N LEU A 97 3.07 9.75 11.94
CA LEU A 97 3.37 8.65 12.85
C LEU A 97 4.34 9.06 13.98
N HIS A 98 5.27 9.99 13.70
CA HIS A 98 6.18 10.53 14.73
C HIS A 98 5.46 11.50 15.68
N ALA A 99 4.50 12.26 15.17
CA ALA A 99 3.78 13.25 15.96
C ALA A 99 2.66 12.66 16.83
N ASP A 100 2.03 11.55 16.40
CA ASP A 100 0.90 10.93 17.08
C ASP A 100 1.19 9.46 17.46
N PRO A 101 1.52 9.17 18.74
CA PRO A 101 1.78 7.81 19.21
C PRO A 101 0.60 6.84 19.04
N LEU A 102 -0.64 7.32 19.12
CA LEU A 102 -1.83 6.48 18.92
C LEU A 102 -2.02 6.10 17.45
N LEU A 103 -1.74 7.04 16.53
CA LEU A 103 -1.71 6.75 15.11
C LEU A 103 -0.60 5.76 14.77
N ALA A 104 0.60 5.95 15.34
CA ALA A 104 1.72 5.02 15.17
C ALA A 104 1.40 3.61 15.65
N GLU A 105 0.68 3.48 16.76
CA GLU A 105 0.23 2.18 17.28
C GLU A 105 -0.78 1.52 16.34
N ALA A 106 -1.75 2.28 15.82
CA ALA A 106 -2.72 1.78 14.85
C ALA A 106 -2.02 1.33 13.55
N TYR A 107 -1.06 2.11 13.06
CA TYR A 107 -0.24 1.75 11.90
C TYR A 107 0.56 0.47 12.12
N ARG A 108 1.27 0.34 13.26
CA ARG A 108 2.06 -0.87 13.59
C ARG A 108 1.21 -2.13 13.63
N ARG A 109 0.03 -2.07 14.26
CA ARG A 109 -0.91 -3.21 14.28
C ARG A 109 -1.36 -3.59 12.86
N GLY A 110 -1.75 -2.59 12.06
CA GLY A 110 -2.16 -2.80 10.68
C GLY A 110 -1.02 -3.35 9.80
N TYR A 111 0.19 -2.85 9.98
CA TYR A 111 1.40 -3.33 9.30
C TYR A 111 1.67 -4.80 9.62
N THR A 112 1.76 -5.15 10.92
CA THR A 112 2.06 -6.53 11.34
C THR A 112 1.04 -7.52 10.79
N SER A 113 -0.26 -7.24 10.95
CA SER A 113 -1.32 -8.12 10.45
C SER A 113 -1.25 -8.33 8.94
N ARG A 114 -1.13 -7.25 8.17
CA ARG A 114 -1.08 -7.33 6.69
C ARG A 114 0.21 -7.95 6.17
N ARG A 115 1.34 -7.67 6.86
CA ARG A 115 2.63 -8.29 6.51
C ARG A 115 2.55 -9.81 6.66
N ASP A 116 2.04 -10.29 7.78
CA ASP A 116 1.94 -11.73 8.06
C ASP A 116 0.97 -12.42 7.09
N GLU A 117 -0.13 -11.76 6.75
CA GLU A 117 -1.05 -12.22 5.71
C GLU A 117 -0.34 -12.31 4.35
N PHE A 118 0.41 -11.28 3.96
CA PHE A 118 1.09 -11.25 2.67
C PHE A 118 2.22 -12.28 2.58
N VAL A 119 2.95 -12.52 3.68
CA VAL A 119 3.93 -13.61 3.77
C VAL A 119 3.27 -14.96 3.50
N ARG A 120 2.11 -15.24 4.13
CA ARG A 120 1.36 -16.49 3.89
C ARG A 120 0.95 -16.65 2.44
N VAL A 121 0.41 -15.60 1.82
CA VAL A 121 0.02 -15.66 0.40
C VAL A 121 1.23 -15.91 -0.50
N ILE A 122 2.38 -15.29 -0.26
CA ILE A 122 3.59 -15.57 -1.03
C ILE A 122 4.07 -17.02 -0.82
N ASP A 123 4.03 -17.55 0.41
CA ASP A 123 4.38 -18.96 0.67
C ASP A 123 3.42 -19.91 -0.06
N GLU A 124 2.11 -19.65 -0.06
CA GLU A 124 1.11 -20.42 -0.81
C GLU A 124 1.40 -20.41 -2.33
N LEU A 125 1.80 -19.28 -2.89
CA LEU A 125 2.18 -19.17 -4.31
C LEU A 125 3.48 -19.95 -4.62
N ILE A 126 4.41 -20.00 -3.69
CA ILE A 126 5.63 -20.81 -3.79
C ILE A 126 5.27 -22.30 -3.76
N ASP A 127 4.43 -22.72 -2.82
CA ASP A 127 4.00 -24.12 -2.68
C ASP A 127 3.16 -24.59 -3.88
N ALA A 128 2.40 -23.69 -4.50
CA ALA A 128 1.69 -23.91 -5.77
C ALA A 128 2.61 -23.93 -7.01
N GLY A 129 3.92 -23.68 -6.85
CA GLY A 129 4.90 -23.67 -7.94
C GLY A 129 4.78 -22.47 -8.88
N LEU A 130 4.10 -21.41 -8.47
CA LEU A 130 3.95 -20.17 -9.26
C LEU A 130 5.10 -19.18 -9.05
N LEU A 131 5.73 -19.23 -7.87
CA LEU A 131 6.90 -18.44 -7.50
C LEU A 131 8.04 -19.35 -7.05
N HIS A 132 9.27 -18.95 -7.36
CA HIS A 132 10.47 -19.47 -6.71
C HIS A 132 10.61 -18.85 -5.32
N ARG A 133 11.09 -19.62 -4.35
CA ARG A 133 11.50 -19.08 -3.05
C ARG A 133 12.71 -18.17 -3.24
N PRO A 134 12.76 -17.01 -2.57
CA PRO A 134 13.98 -16.19 -2.59
C PRO A 134 15.21 -16.98 -2.15
N GLU A 135 16.33 -16.76 -2.83
CA GLU A 135 17.59 -17.41 -2.47
C GLU A 135 18.15 -16.86 -1.14
N PRO A 136 18.67 -17.74 -0.26
CA PRO A 136 19.35 -17.28 0.94
C PRO A 136 20.49 -16.27 0.63
N PRO A 137 20.71 -15.24 1.47
CA PRO A 137 20.10 -15.06 2.79
C PRO A 137 18.70 -14.41 2.79
N THR A 138 18.16 -14.04 1.63
CA THR A 138 16.87 -13.33 1.54
C THR A 138 15.72 -14.24 1.95
N THR A 139 14.86 -13.75 2.81
CA THR A 139 13.65 -14.42 3.27
C THR A 139 12.39 -13.86 2.58
N VAL A 140 11.30 -14.65 2.57
CA VAL A 140 9.99 -14.15 2.11
C VAL A 140 9.56 -12.91 2.92
N GLY A 141 9.83 -12.89 4.23
CA GLY A 141 9.52 -11.75 5.08
C GLY A 141 10.27 -10.48 4.71
N GLU A 142 11.53 -10.59 4.29
CA GLU A 142 12.31 -9.44 3.79
C GLU A 142 11.82 -8.96 2.42
N LEU A 143 11.47 -9.88 1.52
CA LEU A 143 10.84 -9.54 0.25
C LEU A 143 9.55 -8.73 0.46
N VAL A 144 8.67 -9.21 1.34
CA VAL A 144 7.43 -8.52 1.69
C VAL A 144 7.73 -7.16 2.32
N GLY A 145 8.76 -7.07 3.19
CA GLY A 145 9.23 -5.81 3.75
C GLY A 145 9.68 -4.80 2.68
N LEU A 146 10.44 -5.26 1.68
CA LEU A 146 10.87 -4.43 0.54
C LEU A 146 9.68 -3.94 -0.30
N LEU A 147 8.73 -4.83 -0.60
CA LEU A 147 7.51 -4.46 -1.32
C LEU A 147 6.71 -3.40 -0.55
N TRP A 148 6.65 -3.54 0.79
CA TRP A 148 6.01 -2.57 1.65
C TRP A 148 6.72 -1.21 1.60
N LEU A 149 8.05 -1.19 1.81
CA LEU A 149 8.85 0.04 1.74
C LEU A 149 8.67 0.75 0.40
N VAL A 150 8.70 0.01 -0.71
CA VAL A 150 8.45 0.58 -2.05
C VAL A 150 7.06 1.20 -2.13
N SER A 151 6.03 0.52 -1.62
CA SER A 151 4.64 1.02 -1.69
C SER A 151 4.44 2.32 -0.90
N GLU A 152 5.13 2.47 0.24
CA GLU A 152 5.00 3.63 1.12
C GLU A 152 5.87 4.82 0.69
N THR A 153 7.02 4.55 0.05
CA THR A 153 8.05 5.58 -0.15
C THR A 153 8.24 6.01 -1.59
N ALA A 154 7.89 5.18 -2.58
CA ALA A 154 8.22 5.47 -3.96
C ALA A 154 7.50 6.73 -4.50
N GLN A 155 6.21 6.96 -4.13
CA GLN A 155 5.49 8.15 -4.58
C GLN A 155 6.04 9.43 -3.94
N PRO A 156 6.19 9.54 -2.59
CA PRO A 156 6.83 10.70 -1.98
C PRO A 156 8.24 10.96 -2.51
N PHE A 157 9.00 9.91 -2.79
CA PHE A 157 10.33 10.04 -3.38
C PHE A 157 10.25 10.61 -4.81
N ALA A 158 9.34 10.09 -5.65
CA ALA A 158 9.13 10.60 -7.01
C ALA A 158 8.77 12.09 -7.02
N ASP A 159 7.91 12.50 -6.10
CA ASP A 159 7.47 13.90 -5.98
C ASP A 159 8.65 14.83 -5.63
N VAL A 160 9.57 14.37 -4.77
CA VAL A 160 10.75 15.16 -4.34
C VAL A 160 11.81 15.23 -5.44
N VAL A 161 12.11 14.11 -6.11
CA VAL A 161 13.17 14.07 -7.14
C VAL A 161 12.69 14.59 -8.50
N GLY A 162 11.38 14.74 -8.69
CA GLY A 162 10.80 15.19 -9.96
C GLY A 162 10.95 14.17 -11.10
N ASP A 163 11.16 12.88 -10.78
CA ASP A 163 11.37 11.82 -11.76
C ASP A 163 10.08 10.99 -11.95
N ALA A 164 9.38 11.27 -13.05
CA ALA A 164 8.16 10.56 -13.43
C ALA A 164 8.38 9.06 -13.76
N THR A 165 9.63 8.59 -13.85
CA THR A 165 9.93 7.17 -14.06
C THR A 165 9.88 6.36 -12.77
N VAL A 166 9.88 7.02 -11.61
CA VAL A 166 9.68 6.38 -10.30
C VAL A 166 8.20 6.02 -10.16
N ASP A 167 7.91 4.74 -10.35
CA ASP A 167 6.55 4.18 -10.25
C ASP A 167 6.57 3.00 -9.25
N PRO A 168 5.87 3.09 -8.10
CA PRO A 168 5.77 1.99 -7.13
C PRO A 168 5.38 0.66 -7.76
N ARG A 169 4.50 0.70 -8.77
CA ARG A 169 4.04 -0.49 -9.51
C ARG A 169 5.16 -1.16 -10.28
N ARG A 170 5.94 -0.34 -10.97
CA ARG A 170 7.08 -0.82 -11.76
C ARG A 170 8.14 -1.44 -10.85
N TYR A 171 8.41 -0.81 -9.72
CA TYR A 171 9.39 -1.32 -8.75
C TYR A 171 8.89 -2.57 -8.02
N GLY A 172 7.61 -2.61 -7.62
CA GLY A 172 7.02 -3.82 -7.04
C GLY A 172 7.08 -5.01 -8.00
N ARG A 173 6.78 -4.80 -9.29
CA ARG A 173 6.94 -5.84 -10.32
C ARG A 173 8.39 -6.24 -10.53
N ALA A 174 9.31 -5.28 -10.55
CA ALA A 174 10.74 -5.57 -10.71
C ALA A 174 11.28 -6.46 -9.57
N LEU A 175 10.75 -6.31 -8.35
CA LEU A 175 11.08 -7.18 -7.22
C LEU A 175 10.47 -8.58 -7.35
N MET A 176 9.26 -8.70 -7.88
CA MET A 176 8.54 -9.97 -7.99
C MET A 176 8.89 -10.76 -9.25
N GLN A 177 9.20 -10.07 -10.34
CA GLN A 177 9.41 -10.69 -11.67
C GLN A 177 10.50 -11.77 -11.70
N PRO A 178 11.65 -11.62 -11.02
CA PRO A 178 12.68 -12.66 -10.99
C PRO A 178 12.25 -13.95 -10.30
N LEU A 179 11.24 -13.87 -9.42
CA LEU A 179 10.72 -15.00 -8.68
C LEU A 179 9.65 -15.79 -9.42
N LEU A 180 9.12 -15.27 -10.54
CA LEU A 180 8.12 -15.97 -11.33
C LEU A 180 8.71 -17.23 -11.96
N THR A 181 8.08 -18.38 -11.70
CA THR A 181 8.32 -19.62 -12.45
C THR A 181 7.72 -19.51 -13.86
N ASP A 182 7.99 -20.48 -14.72
CA ASP A 182 7.34 -20.56 -16.04
C ASP A 182 5.82 -20.72 -15.91
N ALA A 183 5.35 -21.45 -14.88
CA ALA A 183 3.93 -21.57 -14.58
C ALA A 183 3.34 -20.21 -14.14
N GLY A 184 4.03 -19.50 -13.24
CA GLY A 184 3.62 -18.16 -12.81
C GLY A 184 3.59 -17.16 -13.97
N ARG A 185 4.55 -17.22 -14.89
CA ARG A 185 4.55 -16.37 -16.09
C ARG A 185 3.35 -16.67 -17.00
N ARG A 186 3.05 -17.96 -17.24
CA ARG A 186 1.87 -18.36 -18.01
C ARG A 186 0.56 -17.89 -17.35
N ALA A 187 0.47 -18.04 -16.03
CA ALA A 187 -0.69 -17.57 -15.28
C ALA A 187 -0.94 -16.06 -15.43
N LEU A 188 0.11 -15.27 -15.71
CA LEU A 188 0.05 -13.82 -15.91
C LEU A 188 0.08 -13.38 -17.37
N ASP A 189 -0.02 -14.31 -18.33
CA ASP A 189 0.12 -14.05 -19.77
C ASP A 189 1.45 -13.34 -20.14
N LEU A 190 2.52 -13.63 -19.39
CA LEU A 190 3.84 -13.07 -19.62
C LEU A 190 4.71 -14.03 -20.48
N PRO A 191 5.62 -13.51 -21.31
CA PRO A 191 6.53 -14.37 -22.08
C PRO A 191 7.39 -15.20 -21.13
N VAL A 192 7.51 -16.50 -21.47
CA VAL A 192 8.43 -17.43 -20.81
C VAL A 192 9.78 -17.28 -21.48
N PRO A 193 10.88 -17.00 -20.75
CA PRO A 193 12.21 -16.93 -21.34
C PRO A 193 12.57 -18.28 -21.96
N HIS A 194 12.99 -18.30 -23.22
CA HIS A 194 13.58 -19.52 -23.82
C HIS A 194 14.83 -19.88 -23.03
N SER A 195 14.94 -21.12 -22.60
CA SER A 195 16.15 -21.60 -21.93
C SER A 195 17.34 -21.47 -22.90
N ARG A 196 18.41 -20.82 -22.46
CA ARG A 196 19.67 -20.64 -23.27
C ARG A 196 20.31 -21.95 -23.69
N GLN A 197 19.69 -23.10 -23.47
CA GLN A 197 20.23 -24.42 -23.87
C GLN A 197 19.96 -24.78 -25.34
N GLU A 198 19.09 -24.06 -26.06
CA GLU A 198 18.82 -24.34 -27.48
C GLU A 198 19.72 -23.56 -28.47
N GLU A 199 20.55 -22.61 -27.99
CA GLU A 199 21.46 -21.85 -28.85
C GLU A 199 22.86 -22.50 -28.98
N LEU A 200 23.11 -23.65 -28.37
CA LEU A 200 24.43 -24.37 -28.40
C LEU A 200 24.34 -25.79 -28.99
N ALA A 201 23.25 -26.12 -29.73
CA ALA A 201 23.11 -27.41 -30.40
C ALA A 201 23.28 -27.26 -31.94
#